data_0362ac221fe03a0ec4852e0e19245e6c
#
_entry.id   0362ac221fe03a0ec4852e0e19245e6c
#
_cell.length_a   1.000
_cell.length_b   1.000
_cell.length_c   1.000
_cell.angle_alpha   90.00
_cell.angle_beta   90.00
_cell.angle_gamma   90.00
#
_symmetry.space_group_name_H-M   'P 1'
#
loop_
_entity.id
_entity.type
_entity.pdbx_description
1 polymer ?
#
loop_
_entity_poly.entity_id
_entity_poly.type
_entity_poly.pdbx_seq_one_letter_code
_entity_poly.pdbx_strand_id
1 'polypeptide(L)'
;MSESKELVFNVDTDTVEKVFSTPNGLQPYLDQSKVVINSMLAECGDVATAKGRAAYKSLARKVASLKNKIDGIGKDLVAELKEKPKRIDAERKRMRDMLEAWQTEISEPVEAYEAEEQRKAEELAAKLEAEKLAA
;
A
#
# COMPACT_ATOMS: atom_id res chain seq x y z
N MET A 1 28.88 -24.02 27.80
CA MET A 1 28.23 -22.68 27.61
C MET A 1 27.03 -22.86 26.74
N SER A 2 25.87 -22.60 27.28
CA SER A 2 24.65 -22.66 26.48
C SER A 2 24.57 -21.37 25.65
N GLU A 3 24.60 -21.51 24.35
CA GLU A 3 24.24 -20.42 23.47
C GLU A 3 22.79 -20.07 23.73
N SER A 4 22.49 -18.79 23.93
CA SER A 4 21.11 -18.38 24.05
C SER A 4 20.45 -18.54 22.69
N LYS A 5 19.58 -19.54 22.60
CA LYS A 5 18.77 -19.75 21.41
C LYS A 5 17.74 -18.64 21.35
N GLU A 6 17.71 -17.91 20.25
CA GLU A 6 16.71 -16.87 20.04
C GLU A 6 15.70 -17.35 18.99
N LEU A 7 14.46 -16.97 19.22
CA LEU A 7 13.42 -17.19 18.24
C LEU A 7 13.45 -16.01 17.27
N VAL A 8 13.80 -16.28 16.02
CA VAL A 8 13.97 -15.25 15.00
C VAL A 8 13.02 -15.48 13.83
N PHE A 9 12.62 -14.37 13.23
CA PHE A 9 11.87 -14.35 11.98
C PHE A 9 12.68 -13.54 10.98
N ASN A 10 13.41 -14.25 10.13
CA ASN A 10 14.27 -13.64 9.11
C ASN A 10 13.67 -13.84 7.75
N VAL A 11 13.07 -12.78 7.22
CA VAL A 11 12.51 -12.73 5.87
C VAL A 11 12.97 -11.44 5.23
N ASP A 12 13.47 -11.53 4.00
CA ASP A 12 13.88 -10.37 3.23
C ASP A 12 12.68 -9.47 2.94
N THR A 13 12.92 -8.18 2.92
CA THR A 13 11.90 -7.18 2.58
C THR A 13 11.24 -7.47 1.23
N ASP A 14 12.00 -8.02 0.29
CA ASP A 14 11.49 -8.35 -1.05
C ASP A 14 10.52 -9.53 -1.05
N THR A 15 10.62 -10.42 -0.06
CA THR A 15 9.81 -11.64 0.02
C THR A 15 8.70 -11.57 1.07
N VAL A 16 8.74 -10.60 1.97
CA VAL A 16 7.80 -10.50 3.10
C VAL A 16 6.35 -10.39 2.64
N GLU A 17 6.09 -9.59 1.62
CA GLU A 17 4.74 -9.43 1.06
C GLU A 17 4.22 -10.75 0.50
N LYS A 18 5.06 -11.46 -0.26
CA LYS A 18 4.71 -12.76 -0.83
C LYS A 18 4.40 -13.78 0.26
N VAL A 19 5.22 -13.81 1.31
CA VAL A 19 5.04 -14.75 2.43
C VAL A 19 3.69 -14.52 3.12
N PHE A 20 3.35 -13.27 3.44
CA PHE A 20 2.08 -12.94 4.10
C PHE A 20 0.87 -13.07 3.17
N SER A 21 1.06 -12.90 1.87
CA SER A 21 -0.03 -12.96 0.88
C SER A 21 -0.35 -14.36 0.40
N THR A 22 0.55 -15.30 0.63
CA THR A 22 0.39 -16.70 0.20
C THR A 22 -0.33 -17.49 1.30
N PRO A 23 -1.38 -18.26 0.99
CA PRO A 23 -2.00 -19.14 1.98
C PRO A 23 -0.95 -20.06 2.60
N ASN A 24 -0.90 -20.10 3.93
CA ASN A 24 0.09 -20.85 4.69
C ASN A 24 1.55 -20.46 4.39
N GLY A 25 1.78 -19.24 3.87
CA GLY A 25 3.12 -18.76 3.53
C GLY A 25 4.06 -18.67 4.74
N LEU A 26 3.52 -18.43 5.93
CA LEU A 26 4.29 -18.39 7.17
C LEU A 26 4.63 -19.77 7.71
N GLN A 27 3.95 -20.82 7.26
CA GLN A 27 4.10 -22.16 7.84
C GLN A 27 5.54 -22.69 7.86
N PRO A 28 6.33 -22.58 6.76
CA PRO A 28 7.73 -23.01 6.81
C PRO A 28 8.55 -22.32 7.90
N TYR A 29 8.30 -21.04 8.12
CA TYR A 29 8.99 -20.27 9.17
C TYR A 29 8.54 -20.67 10.55
N LEU A 30 7.24 -20.91 10.72
CA LEU A 30 6.69 -21.40 11.98
C LEU A 30 7.20 -22.81 12.30
N ASP A 31 7.33 -23.68 11.31
CA ASP A 31 7.89 -25.03 11.49
C ASP A 31 9.34 -24.96 11.96
N GLN A 32 10.15 -24.06 11.38
CA GLN A 32 11.53 -23.85 11.81
C GLN A 32 11.59 -23.35 13.27
N SER A 33 10.73 -22.40 13.60
CA SER A 33 10.63 -21.90 14.97
C SER A 33 10.18 -22.98 15.94
N LYS A 34 9.28 -23.85 15.53
CA LYS A 34 8.77 -24.95 16.37
C LYS A 34 9.88 -25.94 16.72
N VAL A 35 10.79 -26.21 15.78
CA VAL A 35 11.96 -27.07 16.05
C VAL A 35 12.82 -26.49 17.18
N VAL A 36 13.09 -25.18 17.12
CA VAL A 36 13.86 -24.49 18.16
C VAL A 36 13.08 -24.45 19.48
N ILE A 37 11.80 -24.16 19.43
CA ILE A 37 10.93 -24.16 20.63
C ILE A 37 10.93 -25.53 21.30
N ASN A 38 10.79 -26.61 20.53
CA ASN A 38 10.81 -27.98 21.07
C ASN A 38 12.14 -28.31 21.74
N SER A 39 13.26 -27.86 21.14
CA SER A 39 14.59 -28.04 21.75
C SER A 39 14.69 -27.25 23.07
N MET A 40 14.21 -26.02 23.13
CA MET A 40 14.22 -25.22 24.35
C MET A 40 13.28 -25.80 25.40
N LEU A 41 12.14 -26.32 24.97
CA LEU A 41 11.15 -26.95 25.84
C LEU A 41 11.76 -28.20 26.54
N ALA A 42 12.52 -28.98 25.82
CA ALA A 42 13.22 -30.17 26.38
C ALA A 42 14.25 -29.74 27.43
N GLU A 43 14.83 -28.55 27.35
CA GLU A 43 15.81 -28.03 28.29
C GLU A 43 15.18 -27.40 29.54
N CYS A 44 13.87 -27.19 29.58
CA CYS A 44 13.19 -26.52 30.69
C CYS A 44 13.20 -27.32 31.98
N GLY A 45 13.29 -28.64 31.88
CA GLY A 45 13.31 -29.52 33.04
C GLY A 45 11.92 -29.79 33.59
N ASP A 46 11.86 -30.08 34.90
CA ASP A 46 10.64 -30.48 35.56
C ASP A 46 9.79 -29.25 35.98
N VAL A 47 8.55 -29.22 35.54
CA VAL A 47 7.58 -28.17 35.89
C VAL A 47 7.27 -28.12 37.38
N ALA A 48 7.47 -29.24 38.10
CA ALA A 48 7.26 -29.28 39.52
C ALA A 48 8.32 -28.47 40.33
N THR A 49 9.48 -28.20 39.70
CA THR A 49 10.52 -27.37 40.35
C THR A 49 10.34 -25.90 40.04
N ALA A 50 10.76 -25.05 40.95
CA ALA A 50 10.71 -23.58 40.72
C ALA A 50 11.58 -23.19 39.54
N LYS A 51 12.74 -23.78 39.39
CA LYS A 51 13.65 -23.52 38.27
C LYS A 51 13.02 -23.93 36.93
N GLY A 52 12.38 -25.10 36.89
CA GLY A 52 11.67 -25.56 35.71
C GLY A 52 10.53 -24.63 35.32
N ARG A 53 9.70 -24.24 36.28
CA ARG A 53 8.60 -23.30 36.03
C ARG A 53 9.10 -21.95 35.48
N ALA A 54 10.18 -21.43 36.03
CA ALA A 54 10.79 -20.19 35.53
C ALA A 54 11.26 -20.34 34.09
N ALA A 55 11.84 -21.48 33.75
CA ALA A 55 12.27 -21.77 32.36
C ALA A 55 11.08 -21.83 31.39
N TYR A 56 9.98 -22.51 31.79
CA TYR A 56 8.76 -22.52 30.97
C TYR A 56 8.19 -21.13 30.76
N LYS A 57 8.11 -20.33 31.80
CA LYS A 57 7.62 -18.95 31.72
C LYS A 57 8.50 -18.09 30.81
N SER A 58 9.81 -18.24 30.90
CA SER A 58 10.75 -17.53 30.02
C SER A 58 10.55 -17.90 28.57
N LEU A 59 10.41 -19.20 28.28
CA LEU A 59 10.14 -19.69 26.93
C LEU A 59 8.82 -19.15 26.39
N ALA A 60 7.77 -19.18 27.21
CA ALA A 60 6.47 -18.65 26.81
C ALA A 60 6.55 -17.16 26.45
N ARG A 61 7.34 -16.37 27.20
CA ARG A 61 7.57 -14.95 26.88
C ARG A 61 8.31 -14.77 25.56
N LYS A 62 9.27 -15.65 25.25
CA LYS A 62 10.00 -15.63 23.97
C LYS A 62 9.05 -15.90 22.79
N VAL A 63 8.15 -16.87 22.97
CA VAL A 63 7.13 -17.18 21.94
C VAL A 63 6.18 -15.98 21.76
N ALA A 64 5.75 -15.36 22.84
CA ALA A 64 4.91 -14.16 22.79
C ALA A 64 5.61 -13.00 22.05
N SER A 65 6.92 -12.83 22.30
CA SER A 65 7.72 -11.80 21.62
C SER A 65 7.82 -12.07 20.12
N LEU A 66 8.02 -13.34 19.74
CA LEU A 66 8.03 -13.75 18.32
C LEU A 66 6.69 -13.45 17.66
N LYS A 67 5.59 -13.83 18.32
CA LYS A 67 4.23 -13.55 17.84
C LYS A 67 4.03 -12.06 17.56
N ASN A 68 4.40 -11.23 18.53
CA ASN A 68 4.23 -9.77 18.40
C ASN A 68 5.11 -9.19 17.30
N LYS A 69 6.32 -9.71 17.13
CA LYS A 69 7.23 -9.28 16.07
C LYS A 69 6.65 -9.57 14.69
N ILE A 70 6.19 -10.79 14.46
CA ILE A 70 5.61 -11.19 13.17
C ILE A 70 4.33 -10.41 12.90
N ASP A 71 3.46 -10.28 13.90
CA ASP A 71 2.22 -9.50 13.77
C ASP A 71 2.51 -8.03 13.43
N GLY A 72 3.53 -7.44 14.07
CA GLY A 72 3.95 -6.07 13.77
C GLY A 72 4.42 -5.87 12.34
N ILE A 73 5.18 -6.84 11.83
CA ILE A 73 5.63 -6.83 10.42
C ILE A 73 4.41 -6.86 9.48
N GLY A 74 3.43 -7.72 9.78
CA GLY A 74 2.19 -7.79 8.99
C GLY A 74 1.39 -6.50 9.04
N LYS A 75 1.29 -5.86 10.19
CA LYS A 75 0.61 -4.56 10.34
C LYS A 75 1.27 -3.48 9.51
N ASP A 76 2.61 -3.40 9.56
CA ASP A 76 3.36 -2.41 8.78
C ASP A 76 3.18 -2.65 7.28
N LEU A 77 3.16 -3.91 6.87
CA LEU A 77 2.92 -4.28 5.49
C LEU A 77 1.53 -3.84 5.01
N VAL A 78 0.49 -4.09 5.82
CA VAL A 78 -0.88 -3.65 5.49
C VAL A 78 -0.95 -2.13 5.38
N ALA A 79 -0.31 -1.40 6.29
CA ALA A 79 -0.27 0.06 6.25
C ALA A 79 0.40 0.55 4.97
N GLU A 80 1.53 -0.04 4.58
CA GLU A 80 2.24 0.30 3.35
C GLU A 80 1.39 0.01 2.11
N LEU A 81 0.74 -1.15 2.06
CA LEU A 81 -0.13 -1.52 0.94
C LEU A 81 -1.36 -0.62 0.82
N LYS A 82 -1.87 -0.10 1.92
CA LYS A 82 -2.97 0.87 1.91
C LYS A 82 -2.54 2.24 1.36
N GLU A 83 -1.28 2.63 1.60
CA GLU A 83 -0.75 3.89 1.10
C GLU A 83 -0.46 3.86 -0.41
N LYS A 84 -0.07 2.72 -0.97
CA LYS A 84 0.22 2.60 -2.40
C LYS A 84 -0.95 3.05 -3.29
N PRO A 85 -2.18 2.56 -3.09
CA PRO A 85 -3.32 3.02 -3.89
C PRO A 85 -3.55 4.52 -3.81
N LYS A 86 -3.38 5.12 -2.62
CA LYS A 86 -3.54 6.56 -2.43
C LYS A 86 -2.51 7.36 -3.23
N ARG A 87 -1.24 6.90 -3.23
CA ARG A 87 -0.18 7.55 -4.01
C ARG A 87 -0.43 7.43 -5.50
N ILE A 88 -0.88 6.26 -5.95
CA ILE A 88 -1.23 6.01 -7.35
C ILE A 88 -2.38 6.93 -7.76
N ASP A 89 -3.43 7.02 -6.94
CA ASP A 89 -4.58 7.87 -7.24
C ASP A 89 -4.21 9.35 -7.26
N ALA A 90 -3.34 9.80 -6.36
CA ALA A 90 -2.86 11.18 -6.35
C ALA A 90 -2.07 11.50 -7.63
N GLU A 91 -1.22 10.59 -8.10
CA GLU A 91 -0.46 10.77 -9.33
C GLU A 91 -1.36 10.72 -10.57
N ARG A 92 -2.37 9.86 -10.57
CA ARG A 92 -3.38 9.82 -11.63
C ARG A 92 -4.13 11.16 -11.71
N LYS A 93 -4.52 11.71 -10.57
CA LYS A 93 -5.19 13.02 -10.51
C LYS A 93 -4.27 14.12 -11.04
N ARG A 94 -3.03 14.13 -10.60
CA ARG A 94 -2.04 15.13 -11.05
C ARG A 94 -1.88 15.09 -12.57
N MET A 95 -1.75 13.90 -13.13
CA MET A 95 -1.64 13.68 -14.58
C MET A 95 -2.88 14.21 -15.31
N ARG A 96 -4.07 13.82 -14.84
CA ARG A 96 -5.32 14.27 -15.47
C ARG A 96 -5.44 15.79 -15.47
N ASP A 97 -5.14 16.42 -14.33
CA ASP A 97 -5.23 17.89 -14.21
C ASP A 97 -4.26 18.57 -15.18
N MET A 98 -3.05 18.07 -15.32
CA MET A 98 -2.07 18.63 -16.26
C MET A 98 -2.51 18.46 -17.72
N LEU A 99 -2.95 17.27 -18.09
CA LEU A 99 -3.38 17.00 -19.46
C LEU A 99 -4.66 17.75 -19.81
N GLU A 100 -5.58 17.92 -18.86
CA GLU A 100 -6.77 18.74 -19.04
C GLU A 100 -6.39 20.21 -19.26
N ALA A 101 -5.42 20.72 -18.50
CA ALA A 101 -4.91 22.09 -18.71
C ALA A 101 -4.31 22.25 -20.10
N TRP A 102 -3.51 21.27 -20.55
CA TRP A 102 -2.94 21.29 -21.90
C TRP A 102 -4.02 21.18 -22.97
N GLN A 103 -5.03 20.33 -22.76
CA GLN A 103 -6.15 20.20 -23.68
C GLN A 103 -6.89 21.52 -23.83
N THR A 104 -7.17 22.21 -22.73
CA THR A 104 -7.80 23.54 -22.72
C THR A 104 -6.93 24.56 -23.47
N GLU A 105 -5.64 24.56 -23.18
CA GLU A 105 -4.66 25.43 -23.85
C GLU A 105 -4.66 25.26 -25.36
N ILE A 106 -4.79 24.04 -25.84
CA ILE A 106 -4.85 23.69 -27.25
C ILE A 106 -6.21 24.08 -27.86
N SER A 107 -7.30 23.85 -27.13
CA SER A 107 -8.68 24.10 -27.59
C SER A 107 -9.04 25.57 -27.64
N GLU A 108 -8.52 26.39 -26.72
CA GLU A 108 -8.88 27.79 -26.61
C GLU A 108 -8.74 28.60 -27.90
N PRO A 109 -7.62 28.52 -28.66
CA PRO A 109 -7.50 29.24 -29.89
C PRO A 109 -8.55 28.85 -30.93
N VAL A 110 -8.89 27.56 -31.00
CA VAL A 110 -9.92 27.05 -31.91
C VAL A 110 -11.29 27.56 -31.49
N GLU A 111 -11.62 27.45 -30.21
CA GLU A 111 -12.89 27.97 -29.68
C GLU A 111 -13.04 29.47 -29.87
N ALA A 112 -11.97 30.24 -29.64
CA ALA A 112 -11.95 31.69 -29.86
C ALA A 112 -12.15 32.00 -31.34
N TYR A 113 -11.50 31.27 -32.24
CA TYR A 113 -11.69 31.46 -33.68
C TYR A 113 -13.12 31.16 -34.10
N GLU A 114 -13.67 30.04 -33.67
CA GLU A 114 -15.03 29.63 -33.99
C GLU A 114 -16.07 30.62 -33.43
N ALA A 115 -15.87 31.11 -32.20
CA ALA A 115 -16.75 32.10 -31.60
C ALA A 115 -16.73 33.41 -32.38
N GLU A 116 -15.55 33.87 -32.85
CA GLU A 116 -15.42 35.07 -33.65
C GLU A 116 -16.07 34.92 -35.01
N GLU A 117 -15.90 33.78 -35.66
CA GLU A 117 -16.57 33.49 -36.94
C GLU A 117 -18.09 33.43 -36.78
N GLN A 118 -18.57 32.85 -35.67
CA GLN A 118 -20.01 32.85 -35.38
C GLN A 118 -20.54 34.26 -35.16
N ARG A 119 -19.81 35.07 -34.40
CA ARG A 119 -20.16 36.47 -34.17
C ARG A 119 -20.26 37.28 -35.50
N LYS A 120 -19.27 37.11 -36.37
CA LYS A 120 -19.25 37.74 -37.69
C LYS A 120 -20.41 37.29 -38.55
N ALA A 121 -20.73 35.98 -38.53
CA ALA A 121 -21.86 35.46 -39.28
C ALA A 121 -23.19 36.02 -38.80
N GLU A 122 -23.37 36.10 -37.47
CA GLU A 122 -24.57 36.71 -36.88
C GLU A 122 -24.71 38.19 -37.20
N GLU A 123 -23.60 38.94 -37.14
CA GLU A 123 -23.57 40.36 -37.49
C GLU A 123 -23.93 40.57 -38.95
N LEU A 124 -23.36 39.75 -39.86
CA LEU A 124 -23.68 39.85 -41.27
C LEU A 124 -25.14 39.50 -41.55
N ALA A 125 -25.66 38.46 -40.92
CA ALA A 125 -27.06 38.08 -41.04
C ALA A 125 -27.99 39.18 -40.54
N ALA A 126 -27.65 39.82 -39.44
CA ALA A 126 -28.41 40.97 -38.92
C ALA A 126 -28.40 42.16 -39.88
N LYS A 127 -27.25 42.45 -40.50
CA LYS A 127 -27.13 43.52 -41.48
C LYS A 127 -27.99 43.27 -42.72
N LEU A 128 -27.92 42.03 -43.23
CA LEU A 128 -28.70 41.65 -44.42
C LEU A 128 -30.21 41.72 -44.11
N GLU A 129 -30.62 41.31 -42.95
CA GLU A 129 -32.01 41.41 -42.53
C GLU A 129 -32.45 42.87 -42.42
N ALA A 130 -31.63 43.74 -41.82
CA ALA A 130 -31.89 45.16 -41.70
C ALA A 130 -32.00 45.82 -43.10
N GLU A 131 -31.14 45.44 -44.03
CA GLU A 131 -31.18 45.95 -45.41
C GLU A 131 -32.47 45.52 -46.14
N LYS A 132 -32.91 44.29 -45.93
CA LYS A 132 -34.17 43.80 -46.49
C LYS A 132 -35.37 44.60 -45.96
N LEU A 133 -35.35 44.90 -44.65
CA LEU A 133 -36.45 45.68 -44.03
C LEU A 133 -36.44 47.15 -44.43
N ALA A 134 -35.29 47.69 -44.79
CA ALA A 134 -35.14 49.09 -45.23
C ALA A 134 -35.49 49.30 -46.70
N ALA A 135 -35.51 48.28 -47.51
CA ALA A 135 -35.82 48.35 -48.91
C ALA A 135 -37.28 48.58 -49.20
#